data_8093c1e7eeae9e5d2c5cca65e1d3bc7b
#
_entry.id   8093c1e7eeae9e5d2c5cca65e1d3bc7b
#
_cell.length_a   1.000
_cell.length_b   1.000
_cell.length_c   1.000
_cell.angle_alpha   90.00
_cell.angle_beta   90.00
_cell.angle_gamma   90.00
#
_symmetry.space_group_name_H-M   'P 1'
#
loop_
_entity.id
_entity.type
_entity.pdbx_description
1 polymer ?
#
loop_
_entity_poly.entity_id
_entity_poly.type
_entity_poly.pdbx_seq_one_letter_code
_entity_poly.pdbx_strand_id
1 'polypeptide(L)'
;MKANAWSLLVVGGLMAGSAMAQKSAVDSIEEYRAMLQDGNPADLFEAKGESLWKTKRGPKNASLEQCDLGKGPGVVKGAFVELPRYFPDTKKVQDLESRLLTCMETLQGFNPVEIAKTPFGKGEKENITALVTWIGAESKGLKFNVPQNRPEEKTAYEIGKRLFFQRGGPHDFACST
;
A
#
# COMPACT_ATOMS: atom_id res chain seq x y z
N MET A 1 50.10 -39.45 67.84
CA MET A 1 49.67 -39.79 66.51
C MET A 1 48.95 -38.59 65.95
N LYS A 2 49.56 -37.96 64.88
CA LYS A 2 49.12 -36.68 64.32
C LYS A 2 48.12 -36.96 63.17
N ALA A 3 46.96 -36.36 63.21
CA ALA A 3 45.99 -36.40 62.12
C ALA A 3 46.00 -35.01 61.39
N ASN A 4 46.37 -35.03 60.14
CA ASN A 4 46.40 -33.85 59.32
C ASN A 4 44.98 -33.62 58.71
N ALA A 5 44.40 -32.46 59.00
CA ALA A 5 43.19 -32.00 58.37
C ALA A 5 43.54 -31.28 57.05
N TRP A 6 43.06 -31.79 55.94
CA TRP A 6 43.21 -31.20 54.62
C TRP A 6 41.94 -30.38 54.30
N SER A 7 42.12 -29.07 54.31
CA SER A 7 41.07 -28.11 53.93
C SER A 7 40.91 -28.04 52.41
N LEU A 8 39.81 -28.52 51.89
CA LEU A 8 39.41 -28.32 50.48
C LEU A 8 38.74 -26.95 50.34
N LEU A 9 39.46 -26.01 49.72
CA LEU A 9 38.90 -24.75 49.26
C LEU A 9 38.17 -24.99 47.92
N VAL A 10 36.83 -24.95 47.97
CA VAL A 10 36.00 -24.93 46.78
C VAL A 10 35.91 -23.49 46.29
N VAL A 11 36.63 -23.14 45.20
CA VAL A 11 36.48 -21.88 44.50
C VAL A 11 35.28 -21.98 43.59
N GLY A 12 34.16 -21.44 44.06
CA GLY A 12 32.96 -21.27 43.25
C GLY A 12 33.12 -20.11 42.24
N GLY A 13 33.45 -20.44 41.00
CA GLY A 13 33.46 -19.45 39.91
C GLY A 13 32.02 -19.01 39.59
N LEU A 14 31.67 -17.76 39.94
CA LEU A 14 30.47 -17.11 39.41
C LEU A 14 30.68 -16.85 37.89
N MET A 15 30.08 -17.69 37.07
CA MET A 15 29.86 -17.40 35.68
C MET A 15 28.76 -16.33 35.61
N ALA A 16 29.15 -15.05 35.57
CA ALA A 16 28.24 -13.96 35.15
C ALA A 16 27.93 -14.13 33.66
N GLY A 17 26.91 -14.89 33.34
CA GLY A 17 26.36 -14.97 32.01
C GLY A 17 25.82 -13.59 31.63
N SER A 18 26.47 -12.90 30.70
CA SER A 18 25.96 -11.68 30.06
C SER A 18 24.64 -12.02 29.37
N ALA A 19 23.52 -11.73 30.01
CA ALA A 19 22.22 -11.76 29.36
C ALA A 19 22.25 -10.69 28.24
N MET A 20 22.57 -11.11 27.04
CA MET A 20 22.33 -10.30 25.86
C MET A 20 20.83 -10.03 25.82
N ALA A 21 20.43 -8.81 26.11
CA ALA A 21 19.05 -8.38 25.98
C ALA A 21 18.63 -8.57 24.53
N GLN A 22 17.85 -9.60 24.27
CA GLN A 22 17.32 -9.89 22.94
C GLN A 22 16.32 -8.77 22.63
N LYS A 23 16.61 -7.93 21.62
CA LYS A 23 15.68 -6.91 21.13
C LYS A 23 14.31 -7.55 20.89
N SER A 24 13.27 -6.89 21.35
CA SER A 24 11.92 -7.38 21.07
C SER A 24 11.65 -7.35 19.56
N ALA A 25 10.78 -8.22 19.07
CA ALA A 25 10.38 -8.21 17.65
C ALA A 25 9.79 -6.83 17.26
N VAL A 26 9.12 -6.16 18.20
CA VAL A 26 8.56 -4.82 18.00
C VAL A 26 9.66 -3.78 17.78
N ASP A 27 10.71 -3.76 18.64
CA ASP A 27 11.84 -2.84 18.51
C ASP A 27 12.58 -3.04 17.18
N SER A 28 12.73 -4.30 16.76
CA SER A 28 13.36 -4.62 15.47
C SER A 28 12.54 -4.15 14.28
N ILE A 29 11.21 -4.23 14.36
CA ILE A 29 10.30 -3.71 13.33
C ILE A 29 10.34 -2.18 13.29
N GLU A 30 10.38 -1.50 14.43
CA GLU A 30 10.48 -0.05 14.50
C GLU A 30 11.80 0.47 13.95
N GLU A 31 12.91 -0.19 14.28
CA GLU A 31 14.23 0.14 13.71
C GLU A 31 14.26 -0.07 12.19
N TYR A 32 13.70 -1.17 11.69
CA TYR A 32 13.58 -1.41 10.26
C TYR A 32 12.71 -0.37 9.56
N ARG A 33 11.60 0.04 10.17
CA ARG A 33 10.76 1.14 9.66
C ARG A 33 11.51 2.47 9.62
N ALA A 34 12.31 2.77 10.65
CA ALA A 34 13.14 3.98 10.68
C ALA A 34 14.20 3.97 9.57
N MET A 35 14.84 2.84 9.33
CA MET A 35 15.80 2.70 8.22
C MET A 35 15.14 2.86 6.85
N LEU A 36 13.89 2.39 6.69
CA LEU A 36 13.15 2.56 5.44
C LEU A 36 12.67 4.00 5.20
N GLN A 37 12.62 4.86 6.23
CA GLN A 37 12.28 6.26 6.07
C GLN A 37 13.43 7.07 5.45
N ASP A 38 14.67 6.62 5.60
CA ASP A 38 15.82 7.24 5.00
C ASP A 38 16.24 6.44 3.75
N GLY A 39 15.75 6.89 2.58
CA GLY A 39 16.02 6.25 1.30
C GLY A 39 15.05 5.13 0.88
N ASN A 40 13.78 5.26 1.22
CA ASN A 40 12.74 4.32 0.79
C ASN A 40 12.62 4.32 -0.75
N PRO A 41 12.74 3.16 -1.42
CA PRO A 41 12.56 3.08 -2.88
C PRO A 41 11.18 3.60 -3.35
N ALA A 42 10.15 3.59 -2.49
CA ALA A 42 8.85 4.14 -2.80
C ALA A 42 8.90 5.65 -3.10
N ASP A 43 9.84 6.40 -2.52
CA ASP A 43 9.96 7.85 -2.73
C ASP A 43 10.21 8.20 -4.21
N LEU A 44 10.90 7.32 -4.94
CA LEU A 44 11.10 7.48 -6.39
C LEU A 44 9.79 7.32 -7.16
N PHE A 45 8.94 6.38 -6.72
CA PHE A 45 7.61 6.20 -7.31
C PHE A 45 6.66 7.35 -6.95
N GLU A 46 6.75 7.89 -5.74
CA GLU A 46 5.98 9.07 -5.32
C GLU A 46 6.33 10.28 -6.18
N ALA A 47 7.62 10.60 -6.32
CA ALA A 47 8.08 11.71 -7.16
C ALA A 47 7.70 11.51 -8.64
N LYS A 48 7.82 10.29 -9.17
CA LYS A 48 7.37 9.93 -10.52
C LYS A 48 5.86 10.12 -10.65
N GLY A 49 5.08 9.68 -9.69
CA GLY A 49 3.61 9.79 -9.69
C GLY A 49 3.14 11.25 -9.70
N GLU A 50 3.73 12.11 -8.86
CA GLU A 50 3.46 13.54 -8.85
C GLU A 50 3.78 14.19 -10.19
N SER A 51 4.93 13.88 -10.76
CA SER A 51 5.32 14.36 -12.08
C SER A 51 4.33 13.94 -13.17
N LEU A 52 3.92 12.66 -13.18
CA LEU A 52 2.97 12.11 -14.15
C LEU A 52 1.58 12.77 -14.06
N TRP A 53 1.13 13.15 -12.86
CA TRP A 53 -0.14 13.84 -12.64
C TRP A 53 -0.17 15.20 -13.31
N LYS A 54 0.91 15.97 -13.21
CA LYS A 54 1.06 17.33 -13.73
C LYS A 54 1.47 17.37 -15.20
N THR A 55 2.12 16.32 -15.69
CA THR A 55 2.66 16.30 -17.06
C THR A 55 1.56 16.03 -18.08
N LYS A 56 1.55 16.83 -19.14
CA LYS A 56 0.67 16.60 -20.30
C LYS A 56 1.14 15.38 -21.08
N ARG A 57 0.23 14.44 -21.29
CA ARG A 57 0.53 13.14 -21.90
C ARG A 57 -0.62 12.63 -22.76
N GLY A 58 -0.36 11.55 -23.45
CA GLY A 58 -1.35 10.88 -24.30
C GLY A 58 -1.71 11.64 -25.58
N PRO A 59 -2.56 11.04 -26.44
CA PRO A 59 -2.97 11.63 -27.72
C PRO A 59 -3.60 13.02 -27.60
N LYS A 60 -4.28 13.32 -26.48
CA LYS A 60 -4.93 14.62 -26.24
C LYS A 60 -3.99 15.65 -25.62
N ASN A 61 -2.73 15.31 -25.34
CA ASN A 61 -1.74 16.17 -24.71
C ASN A 61 -2.28 16.92 -23.47
N ALA A 62 -2.89 16.18 -22.54
CA ALA A 62 -3.51 16.72 -21.34
C ALA A 62 -2.88 16.13 -20.06
N SER A 63 -2.88 16.91 -18.96
CA SER A 63 -2.51 16.42 -17.62
C SER A 63 -3.69 15.74 -16.94
N LEU A 64 -3.42 15.11 -15.79
CA LEU A 64 -4.47 14.50 -14.94
C LEU A 64 -5.04 15.49 -13.91
N GLU A 65 -4.61 16.75 -13.91
CA GLU A 65 -5.04 17.77 -12.92
C GLU A 65 -6.55 18.07 -12.95
N GLN A 66 -7.26 17.64 -14.00
CA GLN A 66 -8.72 17.73 -14.06
C GLN A 66 -9.42 16.40 -13.69
N CYS A 67 -8.67 15.36 -13.32
CA CYS A 67 -9.25 14.10 -12.89
C CYS A 67 -9.93 14.25 -11.54
N ASP A 68 -11.21 13.89 -11.46
CA ASP A 68 -11.96 13.84 -10.21
C ASP A 68 -11.83 12.44 -9.59
N LEU A 69 -11.15 12.37 -8.46
CA LEU A 69 -11.00 11.16 -7.65
C LEU A 69 -12.14 11.00 -6.62
N GLY A 70 -13.22 11.74 -6.78
CA GLY A 70 -14.39 11.70 -5.91
C GLY A 70 -14.44 12.83 -4.87
N LYS A 71 -13.49 13.77 -4.90
CA LYS A 71 -13.41 14.95 -4.04
C LYS A 71 -13.49 16.27 -4.84
N GLY A 72 -13.75 16.15 -6.13
CA GLY A 72 -13.71 17.25 -7.10
C GLY A 72 -12.44 17.20 -7.97
N PRO A 73 -12.47 17.88 -9.14
CA PRO A 73 -11.37 17.88 -10.08
C PRO A 73 -10.05 18.29 -9.45
N GLY A 74 -9.00 17.50 -9.65
CA GLY A 74 -7.64 17.78 -9.19
C GLY A 74 -7.37 17.60 -7.70
N VAL A 75 -8.36 17.26 -6.89
CA VAL A 75 -8.20 17.07 -5.45
C VAL A 75 -7.66 15.66 -5.18
N VAL A 76 -6.37 15.59 -4.82
CA VAL A 76 -5.65 14.33 -4.55
C VAL A 76 -5.65 13.98 -3.06
N LYS A 77 -5.42 15.00 -2.22
CA LYS A 77 -5.26 14.80 -0.76
C LYS A 77 -6.46 14.10 -0.13
N GLY A 78 -6.21 12.93 0.48
CA GLY A 78 -7.23 12.13 1.14
C GLY A 78 -8.17 11.38 0.20
N ALA A 79 -7.92 11.37 -1.12
CA ALA A 79 -8.76 10.65 -2.07
C ALA A 79 -8.65 9.13 -1.90
N PHE A 80 -7.44 8.62 -1.65
CA PHE A 80 -7.19 7.18 -1.52
C PHE A 80 -8.03 6.51 -0.42
N VAL A 81 -8.20 7.18 0.73
CA VAL A 81 -8.93 6.60 1.87
C VAL A 81 -10.45 6.63 1.72
N GLU A 82 -10.98 7.29 0.68
CA GLU A 82 -12.40 7.35 0.34
C GLU A 82 -12.76 6.50 -0.89
N LEU A 83 -11.82 5.71 -1.40
CA LEU A 83 -12.02 4.79 -2.51
C LEU A 83 -12.01 3.33 -2.01
N PRO A 84 -12.77 2.42 -2.65
CA PRO A 84 -13.61 2.63 -3.85
C PRO A 84 -14.93 3.37 -3.53
N ARG A 85 -15.46 4.06 -4.53
CA ARG A 85 -16.76 4.75 -4.46
C ARG A 85 -17.50 4.75 -5.79
N TYR A 86 -18.78 5.08 -5.76
CA TYR A 86 -19.59 5.24 -6.98
C TYR A 86 -19.28 6.57 -7.69
N PHE A 87 -19.07 6.48 -9.01
CA PHE A 87 -18.89 7.63 -9.89
C PHE A 87 -20.06 7.77 -10.84
N PRO A 88 -20.79 8.91 -10.79
CA PRO A 88 -21.99 9.13 -11.62
C PRO A 88 -21.71 9.18 -13.12
N ASP A 89 -20.53 9.65 -13.52
CA ASP A 89 -20.10 9.78 -14.91
C ASP A 89 -19.93 8.43 -15.61
N THR A 90 -19.42 7.42 -14.89
CA THR A 90 -19.26 6.06 -15.39
C THR A 90 -20.39 5.12 -14.96
N LYS A 91 -21.21 5.53 -14.00
CA LYS A 91 -22.25 4.69 -13.34
C LYS A 91 -21.69 3.41 -12.74
N LYS A 92 -20.44 3.47 -12.22
CA LYS A 92 -19.74 2.32 -11.65
C LYS A 92 -19.10 2.68 -10.29
N VAL A 93 -18.96 1.67 -9.45
CA VAL A 93 -18.05 1.74 -8.31
C VAL A 93 -16.65 1.51 -8.85
N GLN A 94 -15.74 2.43 -8.57
CA GLN A 94 -14.35 2.37 -9.03
C GLN A 94 -13.40 2.53 -7.85
N ASP A 95 -12.35 1.74 -7.86
CA ASP A 95 -11.15 1.95 -7.06
C ASP A 95 -10.24 3.00 -7.70
N LEU A 96 -9.10 3.29 -7.08
CA LEU A 96 -8.19 4.30 -7.58
C LEU A 96 -7.64 3.98 -8.97
N GLU A 97 -7.24 2.73 -9.21
CA GLU A 97 -6.64 2.31 -10.49
C GLU A 97 -7.66 2.38 -11.63
N SER A 98 -8.88 1.88 -11.40
CA SER A 98 -9.97 1.97 -12.37
C SER A 98 -10.36 3.42 -12.65
N ARG A 99 -10.34 4.28 -11.64
CA ARG A 99 -10.63 5.71 -11.81
C ARG A 99 -9.54 6.42 -12.60
N LEU A 100 -8.26 6.13 -12.31
CA LEU A 100 -7.13 6.65 -13.07
C LEU A 100 -7.22 6.23 -14.55
N LEU A 101 -7.52 4.96 -14.84
CA LEU A 101 -7.75 4.49 -16.22
C LEU A 101 -8.84 5.30 -16.92
N THR A 102 -9.96 5.56 -16.24
CA THR A 102 -11.04 6.40 -16.78
C THR A 102 -10.55 7.81 -17.08
N CYS A 103 -9.78 8.43 -16.18
CA CYS A 103 -9.22 9.75 -16.42
C CYS A 103 -8.17 9.76 -17.56
N MET A 104 -7.34 8.73 -17.65
CA MET A 104 -6.36 8.59 -18.73
C MET A 104 -7.05 8.44 -20.09
N GLU A 105 -8.15 7.70 -20.14
CA GLU A 105 -8.97 7.57 -21.36
C GLU A 105 -9.66 8.90 -21.72
N THR A 106 -10.36 9.50 -20.78
CA THR A 106 -11.21 10.66 -21.04
C THR A 106 -10.42 11.95 -21.24
N LEU A 107 -9.41 12.20 -20.41
CA LEU A 107 -8.60 13.43 -20.45
C LEU A 107 -7.41 13.30 -21.41
N GLN A 108 -6.68 12.21 -21.34
CA GLN A 108 -5.43 12.03 -22.09
C GLN A 108 -5.60 11.26 -23.40
N GLY A 109 -6.70 10.53 -23.58
CA GLY A 109 -7.00 9.78 -24.81
C GLY A 109 -6.27 8.45 -24.94
N PHE A 110 -5.77 7.90 -23.83
CA PHE A 110 -5.21 6.54 -23.82
C PHE A 110 -6.29 5.48 -24.03
N ASN A 111 -5.92 4.36 -24.64
CA ASN A 111 -6.81 3.22 -24.81
C ASN A 111 -6.64 2.24 -23.62
N PRO A 112 -7.66 2.06 -22.76
CA PRO A 112 -7.56 1.16 -21.60
C PRO A 112 -7.29 -0.30 -21.98
N VAL A 113 -7.78 -0.74 -23.16
CA VAL A 113 -7.55 -2.12 -23.63
C VAL A 113 -6.08 -2.35 -23.98
N GLU A 114 -5.43 -1.37 -24.59
CA GLU A 114 -3.99 -1.46 -24.90
C GLU A 114 -3.14 -1.41 -23.61
N ILE A 115 -3.54 -0.57 -22.66
CA ILE A 115 -2.90 -0.55 -21.34
C ILE A 115 -3.04 -1.93 -20.66
N ALA A 116 -4.23 -2.55 -20.71
CA ALA A 116 -4.47 -3.85 -20.12
C ALA A 116 -3.59 -4.98 -20.70
N LYS A 117 -3.24 -4.91 -21.99
CA LYS A 117 -2.35 -5.87 -22.65
C LYS A 117 -0.87 -5.70 -22.28
N THR A 118 -0.48 -4.53 -21.78
CA THR A 118 0.92 -4.27 -21.37
C THR A 118 1.31 -5.20 -20.22
N PRO A 119 2.49 -5.80 -20.20
CA PRO A 119 2.97 -6.59 -19.07
C PRO A 119 3.02 -5.77 -17.78
N PHE A 120 2.84 -6.43 -16.64
CA PHE A 120 2.97 -5.80 -15.34
C PHE A 120 4.37 -5.16 -15.16
N GLY A 121 4.43 -3.99 -14.52
CA GLY A 121 5.68 -3.26 -14.29
C GLY A 121 6.29 -2.63 -15.53
N LYS A 122 5.54 -2.48 -16.64
CA LYS A 122 6.00 -1.82 -17.86
C LYS A 122 4.99 -0.82 -18.39
N GLY A 123 5.52 0.19 -19.11
CA GLY A 123 4.70 1.19 -19.83
C GLY A 123 3.69 1.89 -18.92
N GLU A 124 2.45 2.03 -19.40
CA GLU A 124 1.43 2.74 -18.64
C GLU A 124 0.99 2.04 -17.36
N LYS A 125 1.16 0.73 -17.23
CA LYS A 125 0.90 0.04 -15.94
C LYS A 125 1.89 0.44 -14.86
N GLU A 126 3.17 0.61 -15.20
CA GLU A 126 4.16 1.15 -14.26
C GLU A 126 3.84 2.60 -13.86
N ASN A 127 3.39 3.41 -14.84
CA ASN A 127 2.98 4.79 -14.57
C ASN A 127 1.75 4.85 -13.66
N ILE A 128 0.78 3.96 -13.83
CA ILE A 128 -0.37 3.84 -12.91
C ILE A 128 0.11 3.46 -11.52
N THR A 129 1.04 2.53 -11.38
CA THR A 129 1.63 2.17 -10.08
C THR A 129 2.26 3.38 -9.40
N ALA A 130 3.01 4.19 -10.14
CA ALA A 130 3.61 5.42 -9.59
C ALA A 130 2.54 6.45 -9.16
N LEU A 131 1.51 6.66 -9.97
CA LEU A 131 0.38 7.52 -9.63
C LEU A 131 -0.34 7.05 -8.36
N VAL A 132 -0.63 5.74 -8.25
CA VAL A 132 -1.27 5.14 -7.07
C VAL A 132 -0.40 5.30 -5.82
N THR A 133 0.91 5.12 -5.95
CA THR A 133 1.86 5.30 -4.84
C THR A 133 1.83 6.73 -4.32
N TRP A 134 1.93 7.72 -5.20
CA TRP A 134 1.88 9.13 -4.82
C TRP A 134 0.52 9.53 -4.22
N ILE A 135 -0.61 9.17 -4.86
CA ILE A 135 -1.95 9.49 -4.35
C ILE A 135 -2.19 8.82 -3.00
N GLY A 136 -1.66 7.61 -2.80
CA GLY A 136 -1.67 6.93 -1.51
C GLY A 136 -0.89 7.69 -0.44
N ALA A 137 0.31 8.19 -0.76
CA ALA A 137 1.14 8.99 0.12
C ALA A 137 0.45 10.30 0.55
N GLU A 138 -0.28 10.97 -0.36
CA GLU A 138 -1.09 12.15 -0.07
C GLU A 138 -2.26 11.89 0.92
N SER A 139 -2.53 10.62 1.21
CA SER A 139 -3.52 10.20 2.21
C SER A 139 -2.89 9.63 3.49
N LYS A 140 -1.55 9.70 3.62
CA LYS A 140 -0.81 9.15 4.77
C LYS A 140 -1.32 9.71 6.09
N GLY A 141 -1.53 8.82 7.07
CA GLY A 141 -2.03 9.20 8.40
C GLY A 141 -3.54 9.41 8.50
N LEU A 142 -4.27 9.38 7.39
CA LEU A 142 -5.73 9.47 7.39
C LEU A 142 -6.35 8.08 7.61
N LYS A 143 -7.53 8.05 8.24
CA LYS A 143 -8.31 6.82 8.41
C LYS A 143 -9.13 6.52 7.16
N PHE A 144 -9.28 5.26 6.82
CA PHE A 144 -10.19 4.84 5.77
C PHE A 144 -11.64 5.27 6.10
N ASN A 145 -12.28 5.88 5.12
CA ASN A 145 -13.66 6.35 5.17
C ASN A 145 -14.37 6.05 3.83
N VAL A 146 -14.36 4.78 3.46
CA VAL A 146 -14.96 4.31 2.19
C VAL A 146 -16.49 4.45 2.27
N PRO A 147 -17.13 5.17 1.35
CA PRO A 147 -18.58 5.40 1.40
C PRO A 147 -19.37 4.13 1.13
N GLN A 148 -20.48 3.98 1.86
CA GLN A 148 -21.46 2.91 1.69
C GLN A 148 -22.90 3.48 1.71
N ASN A 149 -23.08 4.68 1.17
CA ASN A 149 -24.36 5.38 1.21
C ASN A 149 -25.29 4.94 0.08
N ARG A 150 -24.70 4.53 -1.06
CA ARG A 150 -25.44 4.14 -2.27
C ARG A 150 -25.65 2.64 -2.35
N PRO A 151 -26.73 2.17 -3.00
CA PRO A 151 -26.97 0.73 -3.22
C PRO A 151 -25.80 0.04 -3.94
N GLU A 152 -25.20 0.71 -4.93
CA GLU A 152 -24.08 0.19 -5.72
C GLU A 152 -22.82 -0.03 -4.85
N GLU A 153 -22.55 0.89 -3.93
CA GLU A 153 -21.42 0.81 -2.98
C GLU A 153 -21.64 -0.33 -1.98
N LYS A 154 -22.85 -0.47 -1.45
CA LYS A 154 -23.22 -1.59 -0.57
C LYS A 154 -23.08 -2.93 -1.27
N THR A 155 -23.57 -3.01 -2.51
CA THR A 155 -23.42 -4.23 -3.32
C THR A 155 -21.96 -4.59 -3.57
N ALA A 156 -21.13 -3.61 -3.92
CA ALA A 156 -19.71 -3.82 -4.12
C ALA A 156 -19.01 -4.29 -2.83
N TYR A 157 -19.37 -3.71 -1.68
CA TYR A 157 -18.85 -4.12 -0.38
C TYR A 157 -19.23 -5.58 -0.05
N GLU A 158 -20.48 -5.98 -0.23
CA GLU A 158 -20.93 -7.35 0.04
C GLU A 158 -20.29 -8.38 -0.89
N ILE A 159 -20.05 -8.01 -2.15
CA ILE A 159 -19.28 -8.85 -3.08
C ILE A 159 -17.84 -9.01 -2.57
N GLY A 160 -17.16 -7.92 -2.23
CA GLY A 160 -15.80 -7.93 -1.70
C GLY A 160 -15.68 -8.73 -0.41
N LYS A 161 -16.61 -8.54 0.52
CA LYS A 161 -16.69 -9.30 1.75
C LYS A 161 -16.81 -10.81 1.51
N ARG A 162 -17.70 -11.22 0.60
CA ARG A 162 -17.84 -12.63 0.23
C ARG A 162 -16.55 -13.19 -0.37
N LEU A 163 -15.90 -12.45 -1.29
CA LEU A 163 -14.66 -12.87 -1.92
C LEU A 163 -13.51 -12.98 -0.91
N PHE A 164 -13.46 -12.08 0.08
CA PHE A 164 -12.43 -12.09 1.14
C PHE A 164 -12.45 -13.39 1.96
N PHE A 165 -13.64 -13.95 2.21
CA PHE A 165 -13.82 -15.19 2.96
C PHE A 165 -13.93 -16.43 2.07
N GLN A 166 -14.00 -16.26 0.75
CA GLN A 166 -14.12 -17.39 -0.18
C GLN A 166 -12.79 -18.14 -0.26
N ARG A 167 -12.84 -19.42 0.10
CA ARG A 167 -11.71 -20.33 -0.03
C ARG A 167 -11.57 -20.80 -1.47
N GLY A 168 -10.33 -20.99 -1.93
CA GLY A 168 -10.08 -21.45 -3.30
C GLY A 168 -8.61 -21.81 -3.54
N GLY A 169 -8.37 -22.29 -4.76
CA GLY A 169 -7.05 -22.76 -5.18
C GLY A 169 -6.66 -24.12 -4.59
N PRO A 170 -5.49 -24.67 -4.98
CA PRO A 170 -5.05 -26.02 -4.58
C PRO A 170 -4.81 -26.17 -3.07
N HIS A 171 -4.60 -25.08 -2.35
CA HIS A 171 -4.38 -25.08 -0.89
C HIS A 171 -5.61 -24.66 -0.09
N ASP A 172 -6.73 -24.41 -0.75
CA ASP A 172 -7.99 -24.01 -0.11
C ASP A 172 -7.84 -22.84 0.88
N PHE A 173 -7.08 -21.78 0.48
CA PHE A 173 -6.91 -20.56 1.24
C PHE A 173 -7.93 -19.50 0.85
N ALA A 174 -8.25 -18.61 1.80
CA ALA A 174 -8.98 -17.37 1.59
C ALA A 174 -8.06 -16.18 1.90
N CYS A 175 -8.44 -14.96 1.50
CA CYS A 175 -7.74 -13.75 1.93
C CYS A 175 -7.78 -13.57 3.46
N SER A 176 -8.77 -14.18 4.12
CA SER A 176 -8.98 -14.17 5.58
C SER A 176 -8.23 -15.26 6.33
N THR A 177 -7.46 -16.14 5.66
CA THR A 177 -6.77 -17.30 6.30
C THR A 177 -5.40 -16.93 6.92
#